data_4416171b2bb67c9f757ff7720bc33884
#
_entry.id   4416171b2bb67c9f757ff7720bc33884
#
_cell.length_a   1.000
_cell.length_b   1.000
_cell.length_c   1.000
_cell.angle_alpha   90.00
_cell.angle_beta   90.00
_cell.angle_gamma   90.00
#
_symmetry.space_group_name_H-M   'P 1'
#
loop_
_entity.id
_entity.type
_entity.pdbx_description
1 polymer ?
#
loop_
_entity_poly.entity_id
_entity_poly.type
_entity_poly.pdbx_seq_one_letter_code
_entity_poly.pdbx_strand_id
1 'polypeptide(L)'
;MDSREIVIKSLEFEGPGRIPMTLPPPYPDDIVGAGLGPNPYVTEEWEYKGNNRWERVDEWGNTWARLEAYSKGEVVNGAIEDWSQYDSYKFPPLDMDSRYEPARRIFKETPDKFHIGHLPGFPFSIARYLRRMDNFLLDVAAEKEKVARLLKDIADLLEVVMEKFAGAGADAVMFAEDWGTQDRLLV
;
A
#
# COMPACT_ATOMS: atom_id res chain seq x y z
N MET A 1 -17.75 -25.21 -10.13
CA MET A 1 -17.19 -24.31 -9.11
C MET A 1 -16.14 -23.47 -9.80
N ASP A 2 -16.33 -22.19 -9.90
CA ASP A 2 -15.35 -21.27 -10.47
C ASP A 2 -14.27 -20.89 -9.43
N SER A 3 -13.27 -20.13 -9.85
CA SER A 3 -12.16 -19.73 -8.98
C SER A 3 -12.64 -18.89 -7.78
N ARG A 4 -13.59 -17.98 -8.00
CA ARG A 4 -14.14 -17.13 -6.94
C ARG A 4 -14.85 -17.95 -5.87
N GLU A 5 -15.70 -18.92 -6.27
CA GLU A 5 -16.37 -19.85 -5.34
C GLU A 5 -15.38 -20.68 -4.52
N ILE A 6 -14.27 -21.14 -5.13
CA ILE A 6 -13.22 -21.90 -4.42
C ILE A 6 -12.60 -21.05 -3.31
N VAL A 7 -12.30 -19.77 -3.58
CA VAL A 7 -11.72 -18.88 -2.57
C VAL A 7 -12.74 -18.62 -1.45
N ILE A 8 -13.98 -18.26 -1.78
CA ILE A 8 -15.04 -17.99 -0.79
C ILE A 8 -15.23 -19.18 0.14
N LYS A 9 -15.42 -20.40 -0.44
CA LYS A 9 -15.58 -21.63 0.36
C LYS A 9 -14.38 -21.94 1.25
N SER A 10 -13.17 -21.59 0.80
CA SER A 10 -11.98 -21.75 1.62
C SER A 10 -11.99 -20.79 2.83
N LEU A 11 -12.41 -19.54 2.62
CA LEU A 11 -12.53 -18.54 3.69
C LEU A 11 -13.62 -18.91 4.70
N GLU A 12 -14.71 -19.52 4.22
CA GLU A 12 -15.85 -19.94 5.04
C GLU A 12 -15.68 -21.34 5.66
N PHE A 13 -14.54 -22.02 5.40
CA PHE A 13 -14.26 -23.39 5.86
C PHE A 13 -15.26 -24.44 5.36
N GLU A 14 -15.85 -24.24 4.20
CA GLU A 14 -16.86 -25.13 3.61
C GLU A 14 -16.27 -26.28 2.75
N GLY A 15 -14.96 -26.48 2.80
CA GLY A 15 -14.29 -27.58 2.10
C GLY A 15 -14.38 -27.49 0.58
N PRO A 16 -13.69 -26.53 -0.06
CA PRO A 16 -13.60 -26.48 -1.51
C PRO A 16 -12.90 -27.74 -2.05
N GLY A 17 -13.20 -28.14 -3.27
CA GLY A 17 -12.61 -29.34 -3.89
C GLY A 17 -11.08 -29.30 -4.02
N ARG A 18 -10.46 -28.14 -3.85
CA ARG A 18 -9.00 -27.91 -3.81
C ARG A 18 -8.69 -26.62 -3.06
N ILE A 19 -7.44 -26.43 -2.69
CA ILE A 19 -6.91 -25.18 -2.11
C ILE A 19 -6.88 -24.10 -3.22
N PRO A 20 -7.30 -22.86 -2.93
CA PRO A 20 -7.08 -21.71 -3.82
C PRO A 20 -5.60 -21.48 -4.09
N MET A 21 -5.27 -21.09 -5.31
CA MET A 21 -3.89 -20.87 -5.74
C MET A 21 -3.77 -19.58 -6.54
N THR A 22 -2.59 -18.96 -6.47
CA THR A 22 -2.14 -17.91 -7.36
C THR A 22 -0.78 -18.31 -7.91
N LEU A 23 -0.80 -18.99 -9.04
CA LEU A 23 0.37 -19.60 -9.65
C LEU A 23 0.42 -19.27 -11.14
N PRO A 24 1.64 -19.22 -11.74
CA PRO A 24 1.76 -19.02 -13.18
C PRO A 24 1.25 -20.23 -13.98
N PRO A 25 0.85 -20.05 -15.24
CA PRO A 25 0.46 -21.16 -16.10
C PRO A 25 1.53 -22.28 -16.13
N PRO A 26 1.13 -23.55 -16.17
CA PRO A 26 -0.23 -24.09 -16.39
C PRO A 26 -1.06 -24.32 -15.11
N TYR A 27 -0.62 -23.82 -13.98
CA TYR A 27 -1.28 -24.00 -12.69
C TYR A 27 -2.50 -23.07 -12.52
N PRO A 28 -3.40 -23.40 -11.57
CA PRO A 28 -4.53 -22.52 -11.26
C PRO A 28 -4.08 -21.15 -10.75
N ASP A 29 -4.84 -20.13 -11.16
CA ASP A 29 -4.73 -18.77 -10.66
C ASP A 29 -6.13 -18.28 -10.34
N ASP A 30 -6.49 -18.31 -9.06
CA ASP A 30 -7.86 -18.06 -8.58
C ASP A 30 -8.11 -16.62 -8.14
N ILE A 31 -7.04 -15.85 -7.96
CA ILE A 31 -7.08 -14.52 -7.37
C ILE A 31 -6.50 -13.50 -8.34
N VAL A 32 -7.19 -12.39 -8.50
CA VAL A 32 -6.70 -11.24 -9.27
C VAL A 32 -6.60 -10.02 -8.36
N GLY A 33 -5.42 -9.43 -8.30
CA GLY A 33 -5.17 -8.21 -7.55
C GLY A 33 -5.06 -6.97 -8.43
N ALA A 34 -5.52 -5.84 -7.91
CA ALA A 34 -5.31 -4.53 -8.53
C ALA A 34 -4.95 -3.49 -7.47
N GLY A 35 -3.97 -2.66 -7.77
CA GLY A 35 -3.63 -1.48 -6.97
C GLY A 35 -4.28 -0.20 -7.51
N LEU A 36 -3.96 0.91 -6.86
CA LEU A 36 -4.31 2.24 -7.36
C LEU A 36 -3.61 2.52 -8.69
N GLY A 37 -4.33 3.14 -9.60
CA GLY A 37 -3.73 3.77 -10.77
C GLY A 37 -2.81 4.93 -10.38
N PRO A 38 -1.99 5.43 -11.32
CA PRO A 38 -1.03 6.49 -11.05
C PRO A 38 -1.73 7.78 -10.59
N ASN A 39 -1.05 8.53 -9.74
CA ASN A 39 -1.46 9.88 -9.40
C ASN A 39 -1.16 10.79 -10.62
N PRO A 40 -2.17 11.44 -11.21
CA PRO A 40 -1.95 12.25 -12.43
C PRO A 40 -1.16 13.54 -12.18
N TYR A 41 -0.94 13.91 -10.92
CA TYR A 41 -0.24 15.13 -10.54
C TYR A 41 1.22 14.90 -10.14
N VAL A 42 1.66 13.65 -10.06
CA VAL A 42 3.00 13.29 -9.59
C VAL A 42 3.63 12.27 -10.55
N THR A 43 4.84 12.54 -10.95
CA THR A 43 5.67 11.59 -11.71
C THR A 43 6.74 11.03 -10.79
N GLU A 44 6.65 9.74 -10.49
CA GLU A 44 7.58 9.05 -9.59
C GLU A 44 8.74 8.41 -10.35
N GLU A 45 9.58 9.22 -11.00
CA GLU A 45 10.73 8.73 -11.77
C GLU A 45 12.01 8.74 -10.93
N TRP A 46 12.82 7.68 -11.11
CA TRP A 46 14.14 7.61 -10.50
C TRP A 46 15.14 8.44 -11.29
N GLU A 47 15.69 9.46 -10.63
CA GLU A 47 16.72 10.32 -11.17
C GLU A 47 18.11 9.90 -10.68
N TYR A 48 19.05 9.73 -11.59
CA TYR A 48 20.45 9.42 -11.23
C TYR A 48 21.15 10.65 -10.68
N LYS A 49 21.68 10.56 -9.48
CA LYS A 49 22.38 11.66 -8.77
C LYS A 49 23.91 11.52 -8.78
N GLY A 50 24.47 10.55 -9.48
CA GLY A 50 25.89 10.23 -9.47
C GLY A 50 26.24 9.20 -8.38
N ASN A 51 27.50 8.69 -8.41
CA ASN A 51 28.01 7.74 -7.42
C ASN A 51 27.11 6.53 -7.15
N ASN A 52 26.54 5.94 -8.19
CA ASN A 52 25.57 4.85 -8.10
C ASN A 52 24.36 5.15 -7.20
N ARG A 53 23.92 6.40 -7.15
CA ARG A 53 22.77 6.83 -6.36
C ARG A 53 21.67 7.32 -7.27
N TRP A 54 20.46 6.82 -7.05
CA TRP A 54 19.21 7.30 -7.64
C TRP A 54 18.29 7.81 -6.56
N GLU A 55 17.54 8.85 -6.87
CA GLU A 55 16.52 9.40 -5.97
C GLU A 55 15.20 9.58 -6.71
N ARG A 56 14.09 9.47 -5.99
CA ARG A 56 12.76 9.87 -6.46
C ARG A 56 11.96 10.45 -5.31
N VAL A 57 10.97 11.25 -5.64
CA VAL A 57 9.94 11.68 -4.69
C VAL A 57 8.67 10.89 -5.00
N ASP A 58 8.08 10.27 -3.96
CA ASP A 58 6.82 9.56 -4.10
C ASP A 58 5.61 10.52 -3.98
N GLU A 59 4.40 10.02 -4.22
CA GLU A 59 3.18 10.82 -4.12
C GLU A 59 2.87 11.33 -2.70
N TRP A 60 3.50 10.75 -1.68
CA TRP A 60 3.42 11.19 -0.29
C TRP A 60 4.42 12.32 0.03
N GLY A 61 5.29 12.69 -0.93
CA GLY A 61 6.34 13.67 -0.75
C GLY A 61 7.61 13.14 -0.10
N ASN A 62 7.74 11.83 0.12
CA ASN A 62 8.94 11.24 0.67
C ASN A 62 10.03 11.15 -0.41
N THR A 63 11.27 11.48 -0.05
CA THR A 63 12.43 11.24 -0.91
C THR A 63 12.98 9.85 -0.66
N TRP A 64 12.99 9.03 -1.69
CA TRP A 64 13.59 7.71 -1.71
C TRP A 64 14.96 7.75 -2.35
N ALA A 65 15.91 6.97 -1.83
CA ALA A 65 17.21 6.75 -2.46
C ALA A 65 17.51 5.26 -2.58
N ARG A 66 18.23 4.90 -3.64
CA ARG A 66 18.76 3.55 -3.86
C ARG A 66 20.16 3.62 -4.46
N LEU A 67 20.96 2.60 -4.19
CA LEU A 67 22.33 2.46 -4.70
C LEU A 67 22.40 1.55 -5.94
N GLU A 68 21.32 0.84 -6.24
CA GLU A 68 21.23 -0.11 -7.35
C GLU A 68 19.92 0.06 -8.08
N ALA A 69 19.98 -0.01 -9.41
CA ALA A 69 18.82 0.29 -10.26
C ALA A 69 17.61 -0.63 -10.03
N TYR A 70 17.84 -1.83 -9.50
CA TYR A 70 16.80 -2.85 -9.25
C TYR A 70 16.31 -2.90 -7.78
N SER A 71 16.96 -2.19 -6.85
CA SER A 71 16.49 -2.18 -5.47
C SER A 71 15.32 -1.22 -5.27
N LYS A 72 14.44 -1.55 -4.29
CA LYS A 72 13.33 -0.67 -3.90
C LYS A 72 13.83 0.67 -3.37
N GLY A 73 14.98 0.68 -2.70
CA GLY A 73 15.52 1.83 -1.99
C GLY A 73 14.90 2.02 -0.61
N GLU A 74 15.32 3.11 0.04
CA GLU A 74 14.88 3.51 1.38
C GLU A 74 14.46 4.97 1.37
N VAL A 75 13.58 5.36 2.29
CA VAL A 75 13.24 6.77 2.52
C VAL A 75 14.41 7.45 3.22
N VAL A 76 15.01 8.41 2.55
CA VAL A 76 16.10 9.23 3.09
C VAL A 76 15.61 10.54 3.70
N ASN A 77 14.51 11.10 3.16
CA ASN A 77 13.80 12.24 3.76
C ASN A 77 12.31 11.94 3.78
N GLY A 78 11.70 12.02 4.95
CA GLY A 78 10.24 11.95 5.09
C GLY A 78 9.61 13.30 4.73
N ALA A 79 8.39 13.29 4.26
CA ALA A 79 7.66 14.52 3.91
C ALA A 79 7.33 15.41 5.14
N ILE A 80 7.38 14.83 6.34
CA ILE A 80 7.15 15.51 7.62
C ILE A 80 8.42 15.37 8.46
N GLU A 81 9.40 16.23 8.22
CA GLU A 81 10.66 16.23 8.97
C GLU A 81 10.47 16.76 10.39
N ASP A 82 9.62 17.77 10.55
CA ASP A 82 9.26 18.36 11.84
C ASP A 82 7.73 18.41 12.01
N TRP A 83 7.25 18.21 13.24
CA TRP A 83 5.82 18.22 13.54
C TRP A 83 5.13 19.56 13.25
N SER A 84 5.86 20.67 13.21
CA SER A 84 5.30 21.98 12.80
C SER A 84 4.82 21.99 11.34
N GLN A 85 5.32 21.08 10.51
CA GLN A 85 4.92 20.94 9.11
C GLN A 85 3.60 20.17 8.96
N TYR A 86 3.18 19.42 9.99
CA TYR A 86 2.07 18.48 9.91
C TYR A 86 0.73 19.16 9.54
N ASP A 87 0.41 20.29 10.14
CA ASP A 87 -0.84 20.99 9.88
C ASP A 87 -0.95 21.55 8.44
N SER A 88 0.18 21.77 7.78
CA SER A 88 0.25 22.21 6.39
C SER A 88 0.44 21.07 5.38
N TYR A 89 0.74 19.86 5.85
CA TYR A 89 0.96 18.70 4.99
C TYR A 89 -0.32 18.33 4.23
N LYS A 90 -0.15 17.96 2.96
CA LYS A 90 -1.25 17.53 2.10
C LYS A 90 -1.07 16.06 1.75
N PHE A 91 -1.99 15.25 2.22
CA PHE A 91 -2.06 13.84 1.82
C PHE A 91 -2.33 13.70 0.31
N PRO A 92 -1.84 12.62 -0.33
CA PRO A 92 -2.14 12.37 -1.72
C PRO A 92 -3.65 12.17 -1.95
N PRO A 93 -4.19 12.56 -3.13
CA PRO A 93 -5.62 12.44 -3.42
C PRO A 93 -5.96 10.97 -3.76
N LEU A 94 -6.10 10.14 -2.75
CA LEU A 94 -6.42 8.71 -2.91
C LEU A 94 -7.90 8.47 -3.22
N ASP A 95 -8.76 9.47 -3.06
CA ASP A 95 -10.21 9.42 -3.31
C ASP A 95 -10.60 9.62 -4.79
N MET A 96 -9.64 9.91 -5.67
CA MET A 96 -9.90 10.17 -7.09
C MET A 96 -10.40 8.92 -7.82
N ASP A 97 -11.61 8.96 -8.38
CA ASP A 97 -12.24 7.85 -9.09
C ASP A 97 -11.41 7.29 -10.25
N SER A 98 -10.70 8.16 -10.97
CA SER A 98 -9.85 7.75 -12.08
C SER A 98 -8.73 6.77 -11.69
N ARG A 99 -8.31 6.79 -10.44
CA ARG A 99 -7.29 5.87 -9.91
C ARG A 99 -7.79 4.43 -9.75
N TYR A 100 -9.11 4.23 -9.76
CA TYR A 100 -9.75 2.90 -9.62
C TYR A 100 -10.22 2.32 -10.95
N GLU A 101 -10.13 3.08 -12.04
CA GLU A 101 -10.50 2.60 -13.38
C GLU A 101 -9.71 1.35 -13.83
N PRO A 102 -8.37 1.26 -13.58
CA PRO A 102 -7.63 0.03 -13.89
C PRO A 102 -8.18 -1.19 -13.12
N ALA A 103 -8.51 -1.03 -11.85
CA ALA A 103 -9.11 -2.09 -11.04
C ALA A 103 -10.49 -2.51 -11.56
N ARG A 104 -11.39 -1.54 -11.83
CA ARG A 104 -12.72 -1.81 -12.40
C ARG A 104 -12.64 -2.59 -13.71
N ARG A 105 -11.70 -2.22 -14.58
CA ARG A 105 -11.48 -2.91 -15.86
C ARG A 105 -11.02 -4.35 -15.65
N ILE A 106 -9.98 -4.56 -14.85
CA ILE A 106 -9.41 -5.89 -14.57
C ILE A 106 -10.47 -6.80 -13.94
N PHE A 107 -11.19 -6.31 -12.94
CA PHE A 107 -12.23 -7.08 -12.24
C PHE A 107 -13.41 -7.43 -13.16
N LYS A 108 -13.80 -6.52 -14.03
CA LYS A 108 -14.83 -6.77 -15.05
C LYS A 108 -14.41 -7.83 -16.09
N GLU A 109 -13.12 -7.89 -16.43
CA GLU A 109 -12.55 -8.84 -17.38
C GLU A 109 -12.33 -10.24 -16.79
N THR A 110 -12.39 -10.39 -15.46
CA THR A 110 -12.12 -11.65 -14.74
C THR A 110 -13.24 -12.01 -13.74
N PRO A 111 -14.52 -12.06 -14.17
CA PRO A 111 -15.68 -12.18 -13.27
C PRO A 111 -15.73 -13.51 -12.50
N ASP A 112 -15.00 -14.52 -12.95
CA ASP A 112 -14.89 -15.85 -12.35
C ASP A 112 -13.80 -15.95 -11.26
N LYS A 113 -12.99 -14.89 -11.08
CA LYS A 113 -11.89 -14.86 -10.10
C LYS A 113 -12.26 -14.07 -8.84
N PHE A 114 -11.53 -14.33 -7.77
CA PHE A 114 -11.62 -13.56 -6.52
C PHE A 114 -10.78 -12.30 -6.64
N HIS A 115 -11.38 -11.13 -6.39
CA HIS A 115 -10.79 -9.84 -6.62
C HIS A 115 -10.23 -9.22 -5.35
N ILE A 116 -8.98 -8.78 -5.39
CA ILE A 116 -8.31 -8.13 -4.26
C ILE A 116 -7.87 -6.71 -4.63
N GLY A 117 -8.33 -5.71 -3.85
CA GLY A 117 -7.80 -4.35 -3.90
C GLY A 117 -6.54 -4.24 -3.04
N HIS A 118 -5.40 -3.84 -3.62
CA HIS A 118 -4.17 -3.63 -2.87
C HIS A 118 -4.09 -2.20 -2.33
N LEU A 119 -4.05 -2.05 -1.02
CA LEU A 119 -3.83 -0.74 -0.38
C LEU A 119 -2.41 -0.24 -0.67
N PRO A 120 -2.20 1.08 -0.78
CA PRO A 120 -0.89 1.68 -1.07
C PRO A 120 0.10 1.55 0.09
N GLY A 121 -0.34 1.04 1.21
CA GLY A 121 0.38 0.83 2.46
C GLY A 121 -0.61 0.66 3.59
N PHE A 122 -0.11 0.69 4.84
CA PHE A 122 -0.95 0.65 6.02
C PHE A 122 -0.43 1.69 7.05
N PRO A 123 -1.19 2.07 8.09
CA PRO A 123 -0.85 3.22 8.92
C PRO A 123 0.58 3.26 9.43
N PHE A 124 1.13 2.16 9.91
CA PHE A 124 2.51 2.12 10.41
C PHE A 124 3.52 2.34 9.28
N SER A 125 3.41 1.62 8.15
CA SER A 125 4.38 1.76 7.05
C SER A 125 4.33 3.15 6.43
N ILE A 126 3.15 3.75 6.28
CA ILE A 126 3.01 5.10 5.75
C ILE A 126 3.59 6.13 6.73
N ALA A 127 3.24 6.03 8.02
CA ALA A 127 3.72 6.97 9.04
C ALA A 127 5.24 6.94 9.20
N ARG A 128 5.84 5.73 9.21
CA ARG A 128 7.30 5.59 9.28
C ARG A 128 8.04 6.10 8.05
N TYR A 129 7.39 6.17 6.89
CA TYR A 129 7.97 6.81 5.71
C TYR A 129 7.85 8.33 5.79
N LEU A 130 6.67 8.85 6.16
CA LEU A 130 6.43 10.29 6.32
C LEU A 130 7.36 10.94 7.35
N ARG A 131 7.68 10.23 8.44
CA ARG A 131 8.54 10.71 9.53
C ARG A 131 9.98 10.21 9.44
N ARG A 132 10.32 9.28 8.56
CA ARG A 132 11.44 8.35 8.61
C ARG A 132 11.35 7.41 9.83
N MET A 133 11.89 6.19 9.68
CA MET A 133 11.78 5.15 10.70
C MET A 133 12.38 5.57 12.06
N ASP A 134 13.56 6.18 12.05
CA ASP A 134 14.27 6.63 13.25
C ASP A 134 13.46 7.67 14.03
N ASN A 135 12.99 8.74 13.37
CA ASN A 135 12.15 9.75 14.00
C ASN A 135 10.81 9.17 14.46
N PHE A 136 10.17 8.33 13.65
CA PHE A 136 8.90 7.72 14.00
C PHE A 136 8.98 6.88 15.27
N LEU A 137 10.03 6.07 15.43
CA LEU A 137 10.21 5.27 16.65
C LEU A 137 10.48 6.14 17.90
N LEU A 138 11.21 7.24 17.75
CA LEU A 138 11.37 8.23 18.82
C LEU A 138 10.04 8.91 19.17
N ASP A 139 9.26 9.27 18.16
CA ASP A 139 7.95 9.90 18.33
C ASP A 139 6.94 8.98 19.04
N VAL A 140 6.95 7.67 18.76
CA VAL A 140 6.12 6.68 19.47
C VAL A 140 6.37 6.72 20.98
N ALA A 141 7.60 6.97 21.40
CA ALA A 141 7.95 7.08 22.81
C ALA A 141 7.65 8.47 23.40
N ALA A 142 7.93 9.55 22.66
CA ALA A 142 7.97 10.93 23.17
C ALA A 142 6.74 11.78 22.78
N GLU A 143 6.09 11.50 21.63
CA GLU A 143 5.07 12.35 21.01
C GLU A 143 3.79 11.57 20.70
N LYS A 144 3.32 10.77 21.65
CA LYS A 144 2.22 9.78 21.48
C LYS A 144 0.94 10.38 20.86
N GLU A 145 0.56 11.59 21.27
CA GLU A 145 -0.65 12.25 20.77
C GLU A 145 -0.52 12.62 19.28
N LYS A 146 0.65 13.11 18.88
CA LYS A 146 0.93 13.46 17.48
C LYS A 146 0.98 12.22 16.60
N VAL A 147 1.61 11.16 17.09
CA VAL A 147 1.63 9.86 16.41
C VAL A 147 0.23 9.28 16.27
N ALA A 148 -0.57 9.31 17.33
CA ALA A 148 -1.95 8.81 17.30
C ALA A 148 -2.81 9.61 16.28
N ARG A 149 -2.65 10.94 16.21
CA ARG A 149 -3.31 11.77 15.22
C ARG A 149 -2.90 11.39 13.80
N LEU A 150 -1.58 11.28 13.54
CA LEU A 150 -1.05 10.89 12.22
C LEU A 150 -1.60 9.53 11.77
N LEU A 151 -1.55 8.53 12.65
CA LEU A 151 -2.06 7.19 12.36
C LEU A 151 -3.56 7.20 12.08
N LYS A 152 -4.33 8.01 12.82
CA LYS A 152 -5.77 8.16 12.59
C LYS A 152 -6.05 8.79 11.24
N ASP A 153 -5.40 9.90 10.89
CA ASP A 153 -5.61 10.60 9.63
C ASP A 153 -5.25 9.69 8.42
N ILE A 154 -4.19 8.87 8.55
CA ILE A 154 -3.85 7.85 7.55
C ILE A 154 -4.92 6.75 7.50
N ALA A 155 -5.43 6.27 8.63
CA ALA A 155 -6.46 5.25 8.68
C ALA A 155 -7.77 5.74 8.03
N ASP A 156 -8.20 6.95 8.33
CA ASP A 156 -9.39 7.58 7.73
C ASP A 156 -9.24 7.67 6.19
N LEU A 157 -8.04 8.02 5.71
CA LEU A 157 -7.75 8.05 4.27
C LEU A 157 -7.79 6.65 3.63
N LEU A 158 -7.26 5.64 4.32
CA LEU A 158 -7.28 4.25 3.82
C LEU A 158 -8.68 3.64 3.86
N GLU A 159 -9.55 4.05 4.79
CA GLU A 159 -10.97 3.67 4.79
C GLU A 159 -11.65 4.09 3.49
N VAL A 160 -11.43 5.32 3.03
CA VAL A 160 -11.91 5.79 1.72
C VAL A 160 -11.39 4.92 0.58
N VAL A 161 -10.11 4.53 0.62
CA VAL A 161 -9.52 3.63 -0.40
C VAL A 161 -10.21 2.27 -0.41
N MET A 162 -10.50 1.70 0.78
CA MET A 162 -11.22 0.42 0.90
C MET A 162 -12.63 0.51 0.31
N GLU A 163 -13.38 1.57 0.63
CA GLU A 163 -14.72 1.81 0.06
C GLU A 163 -14.67 1.93 -1.47
N LYS A 164 -13.68 2.65 -2.00
CA LYS A 164 -13.49 2.80 -3.44
C LYS A 164 -13.16 1.47 -4.14
N PHE A 165 -12.32 0.62 -3.54
CA PHE A 165 -12.06 -0.72 -4.07
C PHE A 165 -13.30 -1.61 -4.02
N ALA A 166 -14.08 -1.56 -2.94
CA ALA A 166 -15.36 -2.27 -2.85
C ALA A 166 -16.31 -1.81 -3.97
N GLY A 167 -16.44 -0.50 -4.20
CA GLY A 167 -17.19 0.08 -5.31
C GLY A 167 -16.64 -0.26 -6.71
N ALA A 168 -15.36 -0.59 -6.82
CA ALA A 168 -14.73 -1.07 -8.04
C ALA A 168 -14.96 -2.57 -8.32
N GLY A 169 -15.53 -3.32 -7.36
CA GLY A 169 -15.82 -4.75 -7.48
C GLY A 169 -14.79 -5.66 -6.83
N ALA A 170 -13.99 -5.16 -5.89
CA ALA A 170 -13.13 -6.00 -5.07
C ALA A 170 -13.95 -6.83 -4.06
N ASP A 171 -13.61 -8.10 -3.90
CA ASP A 171 -14.17 -8.99 -2.88
C ASP A 171 -13.47 -8.80 -1.52
N ALA A 172 -12.21 -8.38 -1.56
CA ALA A 172 -11.40 -8.13 -0.37
C ALA A 172 -10.37 -7.02 -0.64
N VAL A 173 -9.76 -6.52 0.43
CA VAL A 173 -8.57 -5.66 0.35
C VAL A 173 -7.38 -6.37 1.00
N MET A 174 -6.18 -6.07 0.51
CA MET A 174 -4.94 -6.59 1.05
C MET A 174 -3.97 -5.45 1.33
N PHE A 175 -3.27 -5.57 2.43
CA PHE A 175 -2.14 -4.71 2.77
C PHE A 175 -0.96 -5.56 3.26
N ALA A 176 0.24 -5.03 3.13
CA ALA A 176 1.44 -5.58 3.73
C ALA A 176 1.95 -4.64 4.81
N GLU A 177 2.26 -5.18 5.96
CA GLU A 177 2.84 -4.45 7.08
C GLU A 177 4.02 -5.22 7.65
N ASP A 178 5.02 -4.49 8.14
CA ASP A 178 6.26 -5.06 8.65
C ASP A 178 6.57 -4.44 10.03
N TRP A 179 6.08 -5.10 11.07
CA TRP A 179 6.19 -4.65 12.46
C TRP A 179 7.36 -5.29 13.21
N GLY A 180 8.20 -6.00 12.51
CA GLY A 180 9.22 -6.80 13.15
C GLY A 180 10.59 -6.75 12.50
N THR A 181 11.54 -7.27 13.27
CA THR A 181 12.83 -7.76 12.80
C THR A 181 12.77 -9.28 12.75
N GLN A 182 13.90 -9.93 12.40
CA GLN A 182 13.98 -11.39 12.43
C GLN A 182 13.73 -11.99 13.82
N ASP A 183 13.95 -11.22 14.89
CA ASP A 183 13.96 -11.72 16.26
C ASP A 183 12.81 -11.18 17.12
N ARG A 184 12.25 -10.00 16.81
CA ARG A 184 11.30 -9.30 17.69
C ARG A 184 10.43 -8.29 16.95
N LEU A 185 9.35 -7.85 17.60
CA LEU A 185 8.59 -6.69 17.16
C LEU A 185 9.40 -5.40 17.35
N LEU A 186 9.13 -4.40 16.51
CA LEU A 186 9.78 -3.07 16.57
C LEU A 186 9.24 -2.22 17.72
N VAL A 187 7.98 -2.41 18.08
CA VAL A 187 7.24 -1.68 19.11
C VAL A 187 6.38 -2.63 19.94
#